data_9e0a061fad14ef845deb4cda601a68e7
#
_entry.id   9e0a061fad14ef845deb4cda601a68e7
#
_cell.length_a   1.000
_cell.length_b   1.000
_cell.length_c   1.000
_cell.angle_alpha   90.00
_cell.angle_beta   90.00
_cell.angle_gamma   90.00
#
_symmetry.space_group_name_H-M   'P 1'
#
loop_
_entity.id
_entity.type
_entity.pdbx_description
1 polymer ?
#
loop_
_entity_poly.entity_id
_entity_poly.type
_entity_poly.pdbx_seq_one_letter_code
_entity_poly.pdbx_strand_id
1 'polypeptide(L)'
;MTRLKTTIGASLLAVALAGSAALAHPPIAAEQATASFEQDRADILAMAGNYKVRFDMQESTRWDPAYTPLDRKISGGNEVVRVVADTGRKIILQHLLVVQDEGKDMVIKHWRQDWEYEPTRVLVYSDTNTWKWEDVPEKMRTGRWSQTVWQVDDSPRYGGWGQFETQGGLRRWRSNWTWRPLARRDAVRHPVYDRYLSINRHQNTTDGWIHWQDNTKMGTKDGKLVPIVQEYVLNTYTKFDGYNVKAADDYWAATKDYWAAVRTEWDRIATEKGGIGIEEEAETGTVISARLIELANEVQAKTTTTAKAAAEARKLIGENTRRL
;
A
#
# COMPACT_ATOMS: atom_id res chain seq x y z
N MET A 1 -22.81 -69.15 45.54
CA MET A 1 -21.82 -68.09 45.39
C MET A 1 -21.85 -67.56 43.95
N THR A 2 -22.65 -66.57 43.72
CA THR A 2 -22.92 -66.01 42.39
C THR A 2 -22.12 -64.71 42.23
N ARG A 3 -21.19 -64.68 41.28
CA ARG A 3 -20.37 -63.49 40.99
C ARG A 3 -21.12 -62.57 40.01
N LEU A 4 -21.42 -61.37 40.51
CA LEU A 4 -22.00 -60.30 39.70
C LEU A 4 -20.89 -59.63 38.89
N LYS A 5 -20.97 -59.61 37.54
CA LYS A 5 -20.11 -58.89 36.65
C LYS A 5 -20.68 -57.51 36.41
N THR A 6 -20.04 -56.48 36.93
CA THR A 6 -20.36 -55.07 36.67
C THR A 6 -19.67 -54.62 35.38
N THR A 7 -20.42 -54.32 34.34
CA THR A 7 -19.91 -53.76 33.10
C THR A 7 -19.96 -52.23 33.24
N ILE A 8 -18.78 -51.59 33.30
CA ILE A 8 -18.66 -50.11 33.27
C ILE A 8 -18.64 -49.69 31.81
N GLY A 9 -19.71 -49.11 31.34
CA GLY A 9 -19.78 -48.45 30.03
C GLY A 9 -19.10 -47.10 30.06
N ALA A 10 -17.97 -46.94 29.38
CA ALA A 10 -17.30 -45.66 29.19
C ALA A 10 -18.00 -44.93 28.03
N SER A 11 -18.82 -43.92 28.36
CA SER A 11 -19.33 -42.98 27.37
C SER A 11 -18.25 -41.98 27.00
N LEU A 12 -17.66 -42.10 25.82
CA LEU A 12 -16.78 -41.10 25.22
C LEU A 12 -17.66 -39.91 24.77
N LEU A 13 -17.59 -38.83 25.55
CA LEU A 13 -18.16 -37.54 25.15
C LEU A 13 -17.14 -36.90 24.18
N ALA A 14 -17.39 -37.00 22.88
CA ALA A 14 -16.63 -36.27 21.87
C ALA A 14 -17.03 -34.79 21.92
N VAL A 15 -16.26 -33.97 22.64
CA VAL A 15 -16.35 -32.50 22.56
C VAL A 15 -15.74 -32.09 21.23
N ALA A 16 -16.60 -31.81 20.24
CA ALA A 16 -16.20 -31.13 19.01
C ALA A 16 -15.77 -29.70 19.37
N LEU A 17 -14.49 -29.48 19.51
CA LEU A 17 -13.88 -28.14 19.52
C LEU A 17 -14.05 -27.56 18.13
N ALA A 18 -15.19 -26.89 17.87
CA ALA A 18 -15.32 -25.95 16.78
C ALA A 18 -14.37 -24.79 17.08
N GLY A 19 -13.13 -24.88 16.60
CA GLY A 19 -12.18 -23.79 16.64
C GLY A 19 -12.74 -22.62 15.85
N SER A 20 -13.38 -21.68 16.55
CA SER A 20 -13.64 -20.36 16.01
C SER A 20 -12.29 -19.74 15.72
N ALA A 21 -11.83 -19.78 14.47
CA ALA A 21 -10.72 -18.96 14.02
C ALA A 21 -11.11 -17.51 14.37
N ALA A 22 -10.48 -16.95 15.38
CA ALA A 22 -10.67 -15.55 15.75
C ALA A 22 -10.24 -14.74 14.53
N LEU A 23 -11.21 -14.20 13.80
CA LEU A 23 -10.94 -13.30 12.68
C LEU A 23 -10.20 -12.10 13.27
N ALA A 24 -9.05 -11.75 12.70
CA ALA A 24 -8.26 -10.58 13.12
C ALA A 24 -9.10 -9.29 13.09
N HIS A 25 -10.19 -9.30 12.33
CA HIS A 25 -11.19 -8.25 12.23
C HIS A 25 -12.59 -8.90 12.21
N PRO A 26 -13.36 -8.82 13.30
CA PRO A 26 -14.74 -9.29 13.30
C PRO A 26 -15.61 -8.47 12.32
N PRO A 27 -16.71 -9.04 11.81
CA PRO A 27 -17.68 -8.29 11.01
C PRO A 27 -18.17 -7.03 11.74
N ILE A 28 -18.31 -5.92 11.00
CA ILE A 28 -18.87 -4.66 11.51
C ILE A 28 -20.39 -4.68 11.28
N ALA A 29 -21.19 -4.29 12.27
CA ALA A 29 -22.61 -4.12 12.10
C ALA A 29 -22.92 -2.96 11.13
N ALA A 30 -23.95 -3.09 10.29
CA ALA A 30 -24.30 -2.09 9.30
C ALA A 30 -24.62 -0.72 9.90
N GLU A 31 -25.28 -0.68 11.06
CA GLU A 31 -25.55 0.56 11.79
C GLU A 31 -24.27 1.26 12.24
N GLN A 32 -23.30 0.52 12.77
CA GLN A 32 -21.98 1.05 13.15
C GLN A 32 -21.21 1.53 11.90
N ALA A 33 -21.26 0.80 10.80
CA ALA A 33 -20.62 1.19 9.55
C ALA A 33 -21.17 2.52 9.02
N THR A 34 -22.50 2.67 9.01
CA THR A 34 -23.17 3.90 8.58
C THR A 34 -22.81 5.07 9.50
N ALA A 35 -22.77 4.87 10.80
CA ALA A 35 -22.42 5.91 11.77
C ALA A 35 -20.94 6.36 11.68
N SER A 36 -20.02 5.49 11.20
CA SER A 36 -18.59 5.81 11.11
C SER A 36 -18.15 6.33 9.74
N PHE A 37 -18.94 6.17 8.69
CA PHE A 37 -18.54 6.45 7.30
C PHE A 37 -18.01 7.88 7.09
N GLU A 38 -18.74 8.90 7.56
CA GLU A 38 -18.32 10.30 7.38
C GLU A 38 -17.06 10.62 8.19
N GLN A 39 -16.89 10.00 9.36
CA GLN A 39 -15.69 10.17 10.15
C GLN A 39 -14.49 9.48 9.49
N ASP A 40 -14.66 8.28 8.92
CA ASP A 40 -13.63 7.58 8.17
C ASP A 40 -13.16 8.41 6.97
N ARG A 41 -14.11 8.98 6.22
CA ARG A 41 -13.82 9.89 5.11
C ARG A 41 -13.04 11.12 5.57
N ALA A 42 -13.49 11.75 6.67
CA ALA A 42 -12.82 12.90 7.23
C ALA A 42 -11.38 12.59 7.63
N ASP A 43 -11.14 11.42 8.22
CA ASP A 43 -9.80 10.95 8.60
C ASP A 43 -8.90 10.72 7.38
N ILE A 44 -9.44 10.17 6.28
CA ILE A 44 -8.69 10.00 5.03
C ILE A 44 -8.38 11.36 4.39
N LEU A 45 -9.36 12.24 4.29
CA LEU A 45 -9.20 13.57 3.68
C LEU A 45 -8.23 14.47 4.48
N ALA A 46 -8.18 14.30 5.81
CA ALA A 46 -7.25 15.02 6.69
C ALA A 46 -5.77 14.71 6.44
N MET A 47 -5.46 13.62 5.71
CA MET A 47 -4.09 13.33 5.27
C MET A 47 -3.63 14.21 4.10
N ALA A 48 -4.51 14.97 3.46
CA ALA A 48 -4.11 15.98 2.47
C ALA A 48 -3.52 17.21 3.16
N GLY A 49 -2.50 17.81 2.55
CA GLY A 49 -1.81 18.97 3.12
C GLY A 49 -0.38 19.11 2.63
N ASN A 50 0.37 19.97 3.31
CA ASN A 50 1.79 20.21 3.06
C ASN A 50 2.57 19.70 4.27
N TYR A 51 3.64 18.93 4.05
CA TYR A 51 4.31 18.21 5.12
C TYR A 51 5.83 18.24 5.00
N LYS A 52 6.48 18.28 6.16
CA LYS A 52 7.81 17.73 6.34
C LYS A 52 7.65 16.28 6.76
N VAL A 53 8.25 15.37 6.01
CA VAL A 53 8.13 13.93 6.24
C VAL A 53 9.43 13.37 6.80
N ARG A 54 9.31 12.51 7.81
CA ARG A 54 10.40 11.71 8.34
C ARG A 54 10.08 10.24 8.12
N PHE A 55 10.94 9.54 7.42
CA PHE A 55 10.89 8.08 7.22
C PHE A 55 11.87 7.42 8.19
N ASP A 56 11.37 6.61 9.10
CA ASP A 56 12.15 5.93 10.12
C ASP A 56 11.97 4.41 9.98
N MET A 57 13.03 3.72 9.61
CA MET A 57 13.02 2.30 9.29
C MET A 57 14.01 1.57 10.18
N GLN A 58 13.51 0.56 10.89
CA GLN A 58 14.35 -0.24 11.79
C GLN A 58 14.00 -1.72 11.72
N GLU A 59 15.00 -2.55 11.42
CA GLU A 59 14.93 -3.97 11.66
C GLU A 59 15.08 -4.23 13.17
N SER A 60 14.10 -4.91 13.78
CA SER A 60 13.99 -5.03 15.23
C SER A 60 14.30 -6.43 15.73
N THR A 61 13.64 -7.44 15.16
CA THR A 61 13.71 -8.82 15.66
C THR A 61 14.14 -9.74 14.54
N ARG A 62 15.26 -10.40 14.73
CA ARG A 62 15.78 -11.42 13.84
C ARG A 62 15.06 -12.75 14.09
N TRP A 63 14.44 -13.30 13.06
CA TRP A 63 13.83 -14.64 13.07
C TRP A 63 14.79 -15.72 12.58
N ASP A 64 15.65 -15.37 11.61
CA ASP A 64 16.76 -16.23 11.15
C ASP A 64 18.01 -15.90 11.96
N PRO A 65 18.54 -16.86 12.76
CA PRO A 65 19.75 -16.62 13.57
C PRO A 65 21.00 -16.32 12.73
N ALA A 66 21.03 -16.70 11.46
CA ALA A 66 22.13 -16.39 10.55
C ALA A 66 22.07 -14.99 9.94
N TYR A 67 20.94 -14.30 10.08
CA TYR A 67 20.76 -12.94 9.54
C TYR A 67 21.31 -11.88 10.51
N THR A 68 22.04 -10.91 9.97
CA THR A 68 22.45 -9.71 10.72
C THR A 68 21.53 -8.54 10.34
N PRO A 69 20.73 -8.01 11.29
CA PRO A 69 19.85 -6.88 11.01
C PRO A 69 20.62 -5.65 10.52
N LEU A 70 20.01 -4.93 9.59
CA LEU A 70 20.53 -3.66 9.08
C LEU A 70 20.40 -2.56 10.14
N ASP A 71 21.33 -1.60 10.09
CA ASP A 71 21.25 -0.40 10.90
C ASP A 71 19.97 0.39 10.62
N ARG A 72 19.47 1.05 11.67
CA ARG A 72 18.34 1.97 11.56
C ARG A 72 18.61 3.04 10.51
N LYS A 73 17.69 3.23 9.59
CA LYS A 73 17.77 4.26 8.56
C LYS A 73 16.72 5.34 8.79
N ILE A 74 17.16 6.57 8.87
CA ILE A 74 16.29 7.75 8.92
C ILE A 74 16.54 8.55 7.65
N SER A 75 15.47 8.96 6.98
CA SER A 75 15.49 9.88 5.85
C SER A 75 14.26 10.79 5.91
N GLY A 76 14.15 11.74 5.01
CA GLY A 76 12.99 12.64 4.98
C GLY A 76 12.96 13.48 3.73
N GLY A 77 11.94 14.31 3.63
CA GLY A 77 11.71 15.22 2.52
C GLY A 77 10.52 16.13 2.80
N ASN A 78 10.18 16.95 1.83
CA ASN A 78 8.99 17.77 1.87
C ASN A 78 7.98 17.21 0.87
N GLU A 79 6.76 16.91 1.32
CA GLU A 79 5.70 16.37 0.48
C GLU A 79 4.45 17.22 0.50
N VAL A 80 3.89 17.42 -0.67
CA VAL A 80 2.56 17.97 -0.87
C VAL A 80 1.61 16.82 -1.17
N VAL A 81 0.54 16.68 -0.39
CA VAL A 81 -0.49 15.65 -0.58
C VAL A 81 -1.78 16.33 -1.03
N ARG A 82 -2.32 15.93 -2.16
CA ARG A 82 -3.55 16.51 -2.74
C ARG A 82 -4.62 15.45 -2.95
N VAL A 83 -5.86 15.82 -2.64
CA VAL A 83 -7.04 15.05 -3.08
C VAL A 83 -7.19 15.27 -4.57
N VAL A 84 -7.03 14.22 -5.37
CA VAL A 84 -7.11 14.30 -6.84
C VAL A 84 -8.39 13.68 -7.39
N ALA A 85 -9.10 12.90 -6.57
CA ALA A 85 -10.46 12.45 -6.81
C ALA A 85 -11.17 12.17 -5.49
N ASP A 86 -12.46 12.49 -5.43
CA ASP A 86 -13.36 12.15 -4.35
C ASP A 86 -14.77 11.93 -4.92
N THR A 87 -15.26 10.70 -4.85
CA THR A 87 -16.61 10.33 -5.30
C THR A 87 -17.51 9.93 -4.12
N GLY A 88 -17.10 10.24 -2.89
CA GLY A 88 -17.74 9.80 -1.66
C GLY A 88 -17.23 8.43 -1.20
N ARG A 89 -17.35 7.41 -2.02
CA ARG A 89 -16.90 6.03 -1.71
C ARG A 89 -15.49 5.70 -2.21
N LYS A 90 -14.90 6.56 -3.05
CA LYS A 90 -13.51 6.46 -3.51
C LYS A 90 -12.81 7.81 -3.34
N ILE A 91 -11.66 7.79 -2.68
CA ILE A 91 -10.81 8.96 -2.46
C ILE A 91 -9.41 8.62 -2.97
N ILE A 92 -8.81 9.52 -3.75
CA ILE A 92 -7.46 9.36 -4.28
C ILE A 92 -6.60 10.51 -3.76
N LEU A 93 -5.52 10.15 -3.07
CA LEU A 93 -4.51 11.07 -2.56
C LEU A 93 -3.21 10.93 -3.37
N GLN A 94 -2.75 12.01 -3.99
CA GLN A 94 -1.49 12.08 -4.70
C GLN A 94 -0.44 12.78 -3.86
N HIS A 95 0.70 12.12 -3.69
CA HIS A 95 1.89 12.68 -3.04
C HIS A 95 2.84 13.25 -4.09
N LEU A 96 3.38 14.43 -3.82
CA LEU A 96 4.35 15.14 -4.65
C LEU A 96 5.54 15.51 -3.76
N LEU A 97 6.70 14.95 -4.03
CA LEU A 97 7.92 15.22 -3.29
C LEU A 97 8.61 16.45 -3.89
N VAL A 98 8.90 17.42 -3.06
CA VAL A 98 9.67 18.60 -3.45
C VAL A 98 11.10 18.47 -2.89
N VAL A 99 12.07 18.39 -3.78
CA VAL A 99 13.48 18.29 -3.45
C VAL A 99 14.23 19.49 -3.99
N GLN A 100 15.29 19.88 -3.31
CA GLN A 100 16.23 20.87 -3.81
C GLN A 100 17.45 20.16 -4.39
N ASP A 101 17.77 20.47 -5.64
CA ASP A 101 18.95 19.99 -6.32
C ASP A 101 19.67 21.19 -6.93
N GLU A 102 20.95 21.39 -6.55
CA GLU A 102 21.78 22.53 -6.98
C GLU A 102 21.08 23.91 -6.85
N GLY A 103 20.27 24.08 -5.80
CA GLY A 103 19.53 25.32 -5.55
C GLY A 103 18.28 25.52 -6.39
N LYS A 104 17.86 24.50 -7.15
CA LYS A 104 16.59 24.48 -7.89
C LYS A 104 15.62 23.51 -7.23
N ASP A 105 14.35 23.90 -7.19
CA ASP A 105 13.28 23.01 -6.76
C ASP A 105 12.91 22.04 -7.89
N MET A 106 12.96 20.77 -7.59
CA MET A 106 12.53 19.68 -8.47
C MET A 106 11.36 18.96 -7.81
N VAL A 107 10.33 18.66 -8.61
CA VAL A 107 9.16 17.92 -8.14
C VAL A 107 9.22 16.51 -8.69
N ILE A 108 9.07 15.54 -7.78
CA ILE A 108 8.94 14.13 -8.13
C ILE A 108 7.51 13.71 -7.77
N LYS A 109 6.74 13.27 -8.80
CA LYS A 109 5.50 12.58 -8.49
C LYS A 109 5.85 11.36 -7.65
N HIS A 110 5.36 11.34 -6.41
CA HIS A 110 5.65 10.27 -5.47
C HIS A 110 4.50 9.24 -5.50
N TRP A 111 4.21 8.59 -4.39
CA TRP A 111 3.14 7.60 -4.37
C TRP A 111 1.75 8.21 -4.49
N ARG A 112 0.82 7.34 -4.86
CA ARG A 112 -0.61 7.60 -4.82
C ARG A 112 -1.25 6.60 -3.87
N GLN A 113 -2.27 7.04 -3.13
CA GLN A 113 -3.11 6.20 -2.30
C GLN A 113 -4.54 6.26 -2.83
N ASP A 114 -5.08 5.10 -3.22
CA ASP A 114 -6.48 4.94 -3.58
C ASP A 114 -7.21 4.27 -2.43
N TRP A 115 -8.22 4.95 -1.90
CA TRP A 115 -9.08 4.46 -0.83
C TRP A 115 -10.47 4.16 -1.40
N GLU A 116 -11.03 2.98 -1.09
CA GLU A 116 -12.36 2.57 -1.55
C GLU A 116 -13.16 1.98 -0.40
N TYR A 117 -14.38 2.48 -0.22
CA TYR A 117 -15.30 2.02 0.82
C TYR A 117 -16.04 0.76 0.40
N GLU A 118 -16.10 -0.23 1.29
CA GLU A 118 -16.73 -1.54 1.10
C GLU A 118 -16.29 -2.21 -0.22
N PRO A 119 -14.98 -2.38 -0.42
CA PRO A 119 -14.44 -2.92 -1.65
C PRO A 119 -14.88 -4.36 -1.85
N THR A 120 -15.19 -4.74 -3.09
CA THR A 120 -15.47 -6.15 -3.43
C THR A 120 -14.19 -6.96 -3.63
N ARG A 121 -13.13 -6.29 -4.10
CA ARG A 121 -11.81 -6.88 -4.36
C ARG A 121 -10.73 -5.82 -4.21
N VAL A 122 -9.50 -6.26 -4.01
CA VAL A 122 -8.33 -5.40 -3.89
C VAL A 122 -7.20 -5.98 -4.73
N LEU A 123 -6.42 -5.13 -5.40
CA LEU A 123 -5.24 -5.56 -6.14
C LEU A 123 -4.08 -5.76 -5.17
N VAL A 124 -3.61 -7.00 -4.99
CA VAL A 124 -2.57 -7.37 -4.03
C VAL A 124 -1.34 -7.93 -4.73
N TYR A 125 -0.17 -7.66 -4.17
CA TYR A 125 1.07 -8.28 -4.61
C TYR A 125 1.01 -9.79 -4.34
N SER A 126 1.32 -10.60 -5.34
CA SER A 126 1.27 -12.08 -5.24
C SER A 126 2.63 -12.74 -5.45
N ASP A 127 3.44 -12.18 -6.32
CA ASP A 127 4.79 -12.66 -6.62
C ASP A 127 5.60 -11.56 -7.31
N THR A 128 6.89 -11.80 -7.60
CA THR A 128 7.78 -10.86 -8.29
C THR A 128 7.08 -10.27 -9.52
N ASN A 129 7.01 -8.94 -9.57
CA ASN A 129 6.37 -8.16 -10.64
C ASN A 129 4.94 -8.58 -10.97
N THR A 130 4.20 -9.14 -9.98
CA THR A 130 2.87 -9.69 -10.20
C THR A 130 1.89 -9.27 -9.11
N TRP A 131 0.76 -8.69 -9.53
CA TRP A 131 -0.35 -8.30 -8.66
C TRP A 131 -1.64 -8.92 -9.17
N LYS A 132 -2.41 -9.53 -8.26
CA LYS A 132 -3.67 -10.20 -8.56
C LYS A 132 -4.83 -9.56 -7.81
N TRP A 133 -6.02 -9.67 -8.39
CA TRP A 133 -7.23 -9.34 -7.67
C TRP A 133 -7.50 -10.39 -6.60
N GLU A 134 -7.69 -9.94 -5.38
CA GLU A 134 -8.13 -10.73 -4.24
C GLU A 134 -9.52 -10.26 -3.79
N ASP A 135 -10.48 -11.20 -3.72
CA ASP A 135 -11.83 -10.88 -3.28
C ASP A 135 -11.85 -10.59 -1.78
N VAL A 136 -12.50 -9.50 -1.39
CA VAL A 136 -12.83 -9.25 0.02
C VAL A 136 -14.04 -10.12 0.37
N PRO A 137 -13.94 -11.01 1.38
CA PRO A 137 -15.08 -11.83 1.78
C PRO A 137 -16.31 -10.97 2.07
N GLU A 138 -17.47 -11.34 1.54
CA GLU A 138 -18.69 -10.51 1.60
C GLU A 138 -19.00 -10.03 3.03
N LYS A 139 -18.96 -10.94 4.00
CA LYS A 139 -19.16 -10.63 5.43
C LYS A 139 -18.15 -9.67 6.04
N MET A 140 -17.07 -9.36 5.30
CA MET A 140 -15.98 -8.49 5.74
C MET A 140 -15.96 -7.15 5.01
N ARG A 141 -16.91 -6.86 4.11
CA ARG A 141 -16.93 -5.60 3.33
C ARG A 141 -17.50 -4.44 4.11
N THR A 142 -18.60 -4.69 4.85
CA THR A 142 -19.36 -3.65 5.56
C THR A 142 -18.46 -2.80 6.45
N GLY A 143 -18.51 -1.48 6.26
CA GLY A 143 -17.78 -0.49 7.06
C GLY A 143 -16.26 -0.48 6.88
N ARG A 144 -15.74 -1.11 5.83
CA ARG A 144 -14.30 -1.19 5.60
C ARG A 144 -13.85 -0.37 4.40
N TRP A 145 -12.59 0.05 4.48
CA TRP A 145 -11.89 0.74 3.40
C TRP A 145 -10.72 -0.11 2.92
N SER A 146 -10.56 -0.24 1.61
CA SER A 146 -9.28 -0.67 1.06
C SER A 146 -8.35 0.52 0.93
N GLN A 147 -7.04 0.22 0.92
CA GLN A 147 -6.00 1.11 0.47
C GLN A 147 -5.16 0.39 -0.57
N THR A 148 -5.05 0.96 -1.77
CA THR A 148 -4.07 0.54 -2.76
C THR A 148 -3.03 1.65 -2.92
N VAL A 149 -1.76 1.29 -2.77
CA VAL A 149 -0.63 2.21 -2.96
C VAL A 149 0.00 1.94 -4.31
N TRP A 150 0.25 3.01 -5.05
CA TRP A 150 0.83 3.01 -6.38
C TRP A 150 2.19 3.69 -6.36
N GLN A 151 3.09 3.27 -7.22
CA GLN A 151 4.45 3.78 -7.33
C GLN A 151 4.50 5.13 -8.06
N VAL A 152 5.70 5.66 -8.24
CA VAL A 152 5.95 6.95 -8.90
C VAL A 152 5.47 7.00 -10.36
N ASP A 153 5.33 5.85 -11.00
CA ASP A 153 4.85 5.66 -12.38
C ASP A 153 3.40 5.17 -12.46
N ASP A 154 2.68 5.22 -11.33
CA ASP A 154 1.35 4.64 -11.16
C ASP A 154 1.25 3.12 -11.39
N SER A 155 2.36 2.38 -11.49
CA SER A 155 2.33 0.93 -11.37
C SER A 155 1.96 0.51 -9.93
N PRO A 156 1.35 -0.66 -9.73
CA PRO A 156 0.92 -1.07 -8.40
C PRO A 156 2.10 -1.32 -7.47
N ARG A 157 1.93 -1.03 -6.19
CA ARG A 157 2.90 -1.40 -5.16
C ARG A 157 2.34 -2.45 -4.22
N TYR A 158 1.28 -2.16 -3.52
CA TYR A 158 0.56 -3.10 -2.66
C TYR A 158 -0.86 -2.62 -2.39
N GLY A 159 -1.72 -3.55 -2.06
CA GLY A 159 -3.08 -3.26 -1.62
C GLY A 159 -3.46 -4.09 -0.40
N GLY A 160 -4.44 -3.61 0.33
CA GLY A 160 -5.06 -4.29 1.46
C GLY A 160 -6.37 -3.61 1.82
N TRP A 161 -7.14 -4.26 2.69
CA TRP A 161 -8.40 -3.73 3.20
C TRP A 161 -8.41 -3.78 4.72
N GLY A 162 -9.14 -2.89 5.35
CA GLY A 162 -9.16 -2.80 6.79
C GLY A 162 -10.26 -1.87 7.30
N GLN A 163 -10.16 -1.52 8.56
CA GLN A 163 -11.16 -0.69 9.23
C GLN A 163 -10.51 0.39 10.08
N PHE A 164 -11.26 1.45 10.35
CA PHE A 164 -10.93 2.38 11.39
C PHE A 164 -11.34 1.80 12.75
N GLU A 165 -10.44 1.90 13.72
CA GLU A 165 -10.61 1.45 15.10
C GLU A 165 -10.32 2.60 16.05
N THR A 166 -11.14 2.76 17.09
CA THR A 166 -10.88 3.71 18.18
C THR A 166 -10.53 2.96 19.44
N GLN A 167 -9.33 3.18 19.96
CA GLN A 167 -8.86 2.57 21.20
C GLN A 167 -8.17 3.60 22.07
N GLY A 168 -8.60 3.75 23.33
CA GLY A 168 -8.04 4.73 24.25
C GLY A 168 -8.11 6.17 23.72
N GLY A 169 -9.16 6.52 22.97
CA GLY A 169 -9.32 7.82 22.36
C GLY A 169 -8.50 8.04 21.07
N LEU A 170 -7.69 7.08 20.66
CA LEU A 170 -6.89 7.13 19.42
C LEU A 170 -7.63 6.39 18.33
N ARG A 171 -7.90 7.08 17.22
CA ARG A 171 -8.54 6.52 16.03
C ARG A 171 -7.50 6.26 14.95
N ARG A 172 -7.51 5.06 14.39
CA ARG A 172 -6.56 4.64 13.34
C ARG A 172 -7.20 3.65 12.37
N TRP A 173 -6.81 3.72 11.12
CA TRP A 173 -7.07 2.64 10.16
C TRP A 173 -6.00 1.57 10.27
N ARG A 174 -6.42 0.29 10.20
CA ARG A 174 -5.53 -0.86 10.20
C ARG A 174 -5.92 -1.83 9.10
N SER A 175 -4.95 -2.24 8.26
CA SER A 175 -5.17 -3.22 7.19
C SER A 175 -5.22 -4.66 7.72
N ASN A 176 -5.73 -5.57 6.88
CA ASN A 176 -5.42 -6.98 6.95
C ASN A 176 -3.93 -7.23 6.70
N TRP A 177 -3.47 -8.47 6.89
CA TRP A 177 -2.16 -8.90 6.42
C TRP A 177 -2.15 -8.91 4.89
N THR A 178 -1.09 -8.36 4.30
CA THR A 178 -0.93 -8.29 2.85
C THR A 178 0.53 -8.44 2.44
N TRP A 179 0.75 -9.04 1.29
CA TRP A 179 2.08 -9.16 0.70
C TRP A 179 2.50 -7.86 0.02
N ARG A 180 3.81 -7.63 -0.02
CA ARG A 180 4.41 -6.47 -0.67
C ARG A 180 5.73 -6.84 -1.35
N PRO A 181 6.05 -6.18 -2.48
CA PRO A 181 7.38 -6.26 -3.06
C PRO A 181 8.39 -5.56 -2.15
N LEU A 182 9.66 -5.85 -2.37
CA LEU A 182 10.76 -5.15 -1.73
C LEU A 182 10.64 -3.63 -1.94
N ALA A 183 11.00 -2.86 -0.92
CA ALA A 183 11.27 -1.46 -1.10
C ALA A 183 12.54 -1.28 -1.93
N ARG A 184 12.61 -0.24 -2.78
CA ARG A 184 13.79 0.05 -3.60
C ARG A 184 15.10 0.01 -2.80
N ARG A 185 15.10 0.55 -1.58
CA ARG A 185 16.28 0.54 -0.70
C ARG A 185 16.79 -0.86 -0.36
N ASP A 186 15.91 -1.86 -0.38
CA ASP A 186 16.25 -3.26 -0.09
C ASP A 186 16.56 -4.02 -1.38
N ALA A 187 15.77 -3.81 -2.44
CA ALA A 187 15.97 -4.47 -3.72
C ALA A 187 17.39 -4.28 -4.28
N VAL A 188 17.94 -3.06 -4.21
CA VAL A 188 19.29 -2.73 -4.69
C VAL A 188 20.43 -3.38 -3.88
N ARG A 189 20.11 -4.04 -2.77
CA ARG A 189 21.09 -4.75 -1.93
C ARG A 189 21.12 -6.25 -2.20
N HIS A 190 20.23 -6.76 -3.06
CA HIS A 190 20.05 -8.18 -3.34
C HIS A 190 19.98 -9.02 -2.05
N PRO A 191 19.00 -8.73 -1.14
CA PRO A 191 18.95 -9.34 0.17
C PRO A 191 18.52 -10.80 0.11
N VAL A 192 18.66 -11.52 1.23
CA VAL A 192 18.22 -12.92 1.40
C VAL A 192 16.70 -13.09 1.54
N TYR A 193 15.93 -12.00 1.46
CA TYR A 193 14.47 -11.96 1.46
C TYR A 193 13.99 -11.29 0.17
N ASP A 194 12.79 -11.64 -0.30
CA ASP A 194 12.26 -11.21 -1.60
C ASP A 194 10.90 -10.50 -1.51
N ARG A 195 10.27 -10.51 -0.33
CA ARG A 195 8.95 -9.90 -0.08
C ARG A 195 8.73 -9.58 1.37
N TYR A 196 7.66 -8.80 1.65
CA TYR A 196 7.22 -8.53 3.01
C TYR A 196 5.80 -9.06 3.22
N LEU A 197 5.53 -9.66 4.37
CA LEU A 197 4.19 -9.83 4.91
C LEU A 197 3.93 -8.68 5.89
N SER A 198 2.88 -7.88 5.66
CA SER A 198 2.79 -6.58 6.31
C SER A 198 1.38 -6.20 6.76
N ILE A 199 1.33 -5.36 7.79
CA ILE A 199 0.15 -4.58 8.19
C ILE A 199 0.46 -3.09 8.05
N ASN A 200 -0.50 -2.33 7.51
CA ASN A 200 -0.49 -0.86 7.50
C ASN A 200 -1.37 -0.29 8.60
N ARG A 201 -0.94 0.83 9.17
CA ARG A 201 -1.76 1.66 10.05
C ARG A 201 -1.62 3.12 9.65
N HIS A 202 -2.74 3.82 9.53
CA HIS A 202 -2.79 5.26 9.31
C HIS A 202 -3.52 5.92 10.49
N GLN A 203 -2.97 7.00 11.00
CA GLN A 203 -3.52 7.70 12.15
C GLN A 203 -3.23 9.19 12.03
N ASN A 204 -4.28 10.01 12.15
CA ASN A 204 -4.11 11.45 12.28
C ASN A 204 -3.52 11.80 13.64
N THR A 205 -2.72 12.87 13.68
CA THR A 205 -2.11 13.44 14.89
C THR A 205 -2.54 14.92 15.02
N THR A 206 -2.13 15.58 16.08
CA THR A 206 -2.46 16.99 16.30
C THR A 206 -1.96 17.91 15.18
N ASP A 207 -0.79 17.59 14.60
CA ASP A 207 -0.08 18.41 13.64
C ASP A 207 0.18 17.73 12.29
N GLY A 208 -0.53 16.63 12.02
CA GLY A 208 -0.39 15.89 10.76
C GLY A 208 -0.91 14.47 10.86
N TRP A 209 -0.11 13.49 10.43
CA TRP A 209 -0.49 12.08 10.47
C TRP A 209 0.73 11.16 10.44
N ILE A 210 0.52 9.89 10.78
CA ILE A 210 1.54 8.86 10.70
C ILE A 210 1.07 7.69 9.83
N HIS A 211 2.03 7.11 9.12
CA HIS A 211 1.92 5.81 8.47
C HIS A 211 2.88 4.83 9.14
N TRP A 212 2.34 3.87 9.85
CA TRP A 212 3.10 2.85 10.53
C TRP A 212 2.96 1.51 9.81
N GLN A 213 4.08 0.94 9.39
CA GLN A 213 4.16 -0.37 8.75
C GLN A 213 4.83 -1.35 9.69
N ASP A 214 4.21 -2.51 9.83
CA ASP A 214 4.71 -3.66 10.56
C ASP A 214 5.03 -4.74 9.52
N ASN A 215 6.30 -4.92 9.21
CA ASN A 215 6.79 -5.71 8.09
C ASN A 215 7.56 -6.93 8.60
N THR A 216 7.12 -8.14 8.25
CA THR A 216 7.96 -9.33 8.33
C THR A 216 8.63 -9.54 6.98
N LYS A 217 9.95 -9.39 6.90
CA LYS A 217 10.73 -9.67 5.69
C LYS A 217 10.86 -11.18 5.53
N MET A 218 10.42 -11.68 4.37
CA MET A 218 10.30 -13.11 4.10
C MET A 218 11.28 -13.52 3.01
N GLY A 219 11.92 -14.66 3.19
CA GLY A 219 12.82 -15.28 2.21
C GLY A 219 12.47 -16.74 1.99
N THR A 220 13.15 -17.39 1.05
CA THR A 220 12.95 -18.82 0.75
C THR A 220 14.15 -19.65 1.21
N LYS A 221 13.90 -20.66 2.05
CA LYS A 221 14.88 -21.69 2.45
C LYS A 221 14.30 -23.07 2.15
N ASP A 222 15.08 -23.90 1.45
CA ASP A 222 14.67 -25.28 1.09
C ASP A 222 13.28 -25.32 0.41
N GLY A 223 12.99 -24.34 -0.46
CA GLY A 223 11.71 -24.21 -1.17
C GLY A 223 10.53 -23.76 -0.30
N LYS A 224 10.76 -23.37 0.95
CA LYS A 224 9.74 -22.89 1.88
C LYS A 224 9.94 -21.43 2.20
N LEU A 225 8.84 -20.68 2.24
CA LEU A 225 8.83 -19.31 2.69
C LEU A 225 9.02 -19.25 4.21
N VAL A 226 10.02 -18.49 4.65
CA VAL A 226 10.40 -18.35 6.06
C VAL A 226 10.59 -16.89 6.45
N PRO A 227 10.26 -16.49 7.69
CA PRO A 227 10.55 -15.16 8.19
C PRO A 227 12.05 -14.99 8.43
N ILE A 228 12.62 -13.88 7.99
CA ILE A 228 14.04 -13.53 8.17
C ILE A 228 14.21 -12.52 9.30
N VAL A 229 13.53 -11.39 9.21
CA VAL A 229 13.62 -10.31 10.18
C VAL A 229 12.34 -9.49 10.22
N GLN A 230 11.99 -8.99 11.41
CA GLN A 230 10.92 -8.02 11.61
C GLN A 230 11.45 -6.61 11.41
N GLU A 231 10.74 -5.80 10.64
CA GLU A 231 11.01 -4.38 10.47
C GLU A 231 9.76 -3.57 10.83
N TYR A 232 9.92 -2.47 11.53
CA TYR A 232 8.92 -1.44 11.55
C TYR A 232 9.36 -0.23 10.72
N VAL A 233 8.39 0.40 10.08
CA VAL A 233 8.60 1.68 9.38
C VAL A 233 7.60 2.67 9.92
N LEU A 234 8.10 3.78 10.47
CA LEU A 234 7.25 4.87 10.94
C LEU A 234 7.52 6.10 10.06
N ASN A 235 6.55 6.43 9.21
CA ASN A 235 6.56 7.65 8.43
C ASN A 235 5.72 8.69 9.18
N THR A 236 6.35 9.81 9.55
CA THR A 236 5.70 10.92 10.24
C THR A 236 5.56 12.09 9.30
N TYR A 237 4.35 12.54 9.09
CA TYR A 237 3.98 13.69 8.26
C TYR A 237 3.59 14.83 9.19
N THR A 238 4.48 15.81 9.37
CA THR A 238 4.22 17.00 10.18
C THR A 238 3.89 18.17 9.27
N LYS A 239 2.77 18.86 9.50
CA LYS A 239 2.37 20.05 8.71
C LYS A 239 3.48 21.06 8.65
N PHE A 240 3.83 21.49 7.43
CA PHE A 240 4.94 22.40 7.19
C PHE A 240 4.81 23.07 5.82
N ASP A 241 4.88 24.40 5.81
CA ASP A 241 4.78 25.23 4.59
C ASP A 241 6.11 25.93 4.23
N GLY A 242 7.20 25.65 4.97
CA GLY A 242 8.49 26.32 4.80
C GLY A 242 9.32 25.81 3.60
N TYR A 243 8.66 25.46 2.48
CA TYR A 243 9.29 25.05 1.23
C TYR A 243 8.42 25.47 0.03
N ASN A 244 8.90 25.25 -1.20
CA ASN A 244 8.18 25.66 -2.41
C ASN A 244 6.98 24.74 -2.74
N VAL A 245 5.89 24.88 -1.98
CA VAL A 245 4.62 24.17 -2.21
C VAL A 245 4.07 24.47 -3.62
N LYS A 246 4.24 25.71 -4.07
CA LYS A 246 3.74 26.13 -5.41
C LYS A 246 4.36 25.32 -6.55
N ALA A 247 5.62 24.94 -6.45
CA ALA A 247 6.26 24.10 -7.47
C ALA A 247 5.53 22.77 -7.67
N ALA A 248 5.12 22.13 -6.57
CA ALA A 248 4.35 20.89 -6.64
C ALA A 248 2.95 21.10 -7.25
N ASP A 249 2.25 22.17 -6.85
CA ASP A 249 0.92 22.48 -7.40
C ASP A 249 1.01 22.84 -8.90
N ASP A 250 2.04 23.58 -9.33
CA ASP A 250 2.28 23.89 -10.75
C ASP A 250 2.62 22.63 -11.56
N TYR A 251 3.47 21.74 -11.03
CA TYR A 251 3.76 20.46 -11.66
C TYR A 251 2.48 19.63 -11.84
N TRP A 252 1.68 19.51 -10.78
CA TRP A 252 0.44 18.75 -10.84
C TRP A 252 -0.55 19.36 -11.81
N ALA A 253 -0.73 20.68 -11.81
CA ALA A 253 -1.60 21.38 -12.75
C ALA A 253 -1.20 21.11 -14.22
N ALA A 254 0.10 21.04 -14.51
CA ALA A 254 0.62 20.76 -15.84
C ALA A 254 0.49 19.29 -16.28
N THR A 255 0.58 18.34 -15.33
CA THR A 255 0.75 16.90 -15.66
C THR A 255 -0.45 16.02 -15.28
N LYS A 256 -1.44 16.53 -14.53
CA LYS A 256 -2.58 15.75 -14.01
C LYS A 256 -3.35 14.95 -15.07
N ASP A 257 -3.54 15.53 -16.27
CA ASP A 257 -4.28 14.89 -17.36
C ASP A 257 -3.47 13.75 -17.99
N TYR A 258 -2.16 13.92 -18.10
CA TYR A 258 -1.25 12.85 -18.50
C TYR A 258 -1.29 11.69 -17.48
N TRP A 259 -1.15 11.99 -16.19
CA TRP A 259 -1.20 10.97 -15.15
C TRP A 259 -2.58 10.31 -15.03
N ALA A 260 -3.67 11.04 -15.33
CA ALA A 260 -4.99 10.44 -15.44
C ALA A 260 -5.07 9.40 -16.57
N ALA A 261 -4.44 9.66 -17.72
CA ALA A 261 -4.37 8.70 -18.81
C ALA A 261 -3.51 7.48 -18.47
N VAL A 262 -2.39 7.66 -17.76
CA VAL A 262 -1.55 6.57 -17.25
C VAL A 262 -2.32 5.68 -16.28
N ARG A 263 -3.05 6.28 -15.31
CA ARG A 263 -3.91 5.52 -14.38
C ARG A 263 -4.97 4.71 -15.10
N THR A 264 -5.66 5.33 -16.06
CA THR A 264 -6.69 4.64 -16.86
C THR A 264 -6.11 3.43 -17.56
N GLU A 265 -4.88 3.50 -18.06
CA GLU A 265 -4.24 2.37 -18.71
C GLU A 265 -3.89 1.25 -17.73
N TRP A 266 -3.35 1.56 -16.55
CA TRP A 266 -3.11 0.57 -15.50
C TRP A 266 -4.41 -0.12 -15.05
N ASP A 267 -5.50 0.63 -14.88
CA ASP A 267 -6.82 0.10 -14.53
C ASP A 267 -7.37 -0.82 -15.63
N ARG A 268 -7.18 -0.44 -16.90
CA ARG A 268 -7.56 -1.27 -18.05
C ARG A 268 -6.79 -2.59 -18.06
N ILE A 269 -5.45 -2.55 -17.91
CA ILE A 269 -4.59 -3.73 -17.85
C ILE A 269 -5.00 -4.64 -16.69
N ALA A 270 -5.19 -4.09 -15.49
CA ALA A 270 -5.60 -4.86 -14.31
C ALA A 270 -6.93 -5.60 -14.55
N THR A 271 -7.86 -4.97 -15.29
CA THR A 271 -9.17 -5.56 -15.59
C THR A 271 -9.09 -6.61 -16.70
N GLU A 272 -8.48 -6.29 -17.82
CA GLU A 272 -8.47 -7.14 -19.02
C GLU A 272 -7.53 -8.34 -18.89
N LYS A 273 -6.42 -8.19 -18.15
CA LYS A 273 -5.42 -9.25 -17.98
C LYS A 273 -5.59 -10.06 -16.68
N GLY A 274 -6.62 -9.75 -15.87
CA GLY A 274 -6.91 -10.45 -14.60
C GLY A 274 -6.02 -10.05 -13.45
N GLY A 275 -5.31 -8.94 -13.59
CA GLY A 275 -4.33 -8.39 -12.66
C GLY A 275 -3.24 -7.65 -13.43
N ILE A 276 -2.10 -7.41 -12.79
CA ILE A 276 -0.95 -6.75 -13.43
C ILE A 276 0.28 -7.64 -13.30
N GLY A 277 0.82 -8.10 -14.41
CA GLY A 277 2.12 -8.73 -14.50
C GLY A 277 3.05 -7.85 -15.33
N ILE A 278 4.19 -7.42 -14.77
CA ILE A 278 5.18 -6.58 -15.46
C ILE A 278 6.29 -7.50 -15.97
N GLU A 279 6.63 -7.36 -17.26
CA GLU A 279 7.60 -8.25 -17.93
C GLU A 279 9.02 -8.01 -17.44
N GLU A 280 9.40 -6.75 -17.31
CA GLU A 280 10.75 -6.36 -16.96
C GLU A 280 10.80 -5.54 -15.69
N GLU A 281 11.89 -5.72 -14.95
CA GLU A 281 12.24 -4.92 -13.78
C GLU A 281 13.72 -4.56 -13.86
N ALA A 282 14.01 -3.27 -13.82
CA ALA A 282 15.36 -2.79 -13.61
C ALA A 282 15.71 -2.87 -12.11
N GLU A 283 17.00 -2.91 -11.76
CA GLU A 283 17.49 -2.94 -10.36
C GLU A 283 16.86 -1.87 -9.46
N THR A 284 16.45 -0.74 -10.03
CA THR A 284 15.91 0.42 -9.30
C THR A 284 14.43 0.66 -9.51
N GLY A 285 13.72 -0.21 -10.23
CA GLY A 285 12.31 -0.10 -10.56
C GLY A 285 12.01 -0.77 -11.89
N THR A 286 10.80 -0.59 -12.42
CA THR A 286 10.44 -1.13 -13.73
C THR A 286 11.10 -0.32 -14.86
N VAL A 287 11.42 -0.96 -15.98
CA VAL A 287 12.01 -0.30 -17.16
C VAL A 287 11.12 0.82 -17.68
N ILE A 288 9.80 0.62 -17.66
CA ILE A 288 8.83 1.61 -18.10
C ILE A 288 8.76 2.85 -17.20
N SER A 289 9.16 2.72 -15.93
CA SER A 289 9.03 3.78 -14.91
C SER A 289 9.79 5.06 -15.30
N ALA A 290 11.03 4.92 -15.76
CA ALA A 290 11.84 6.06 -16.18
C ALA A 290 11.20 6.83 -17.34
N ARG A 291 10.73 6.11 -18.37
CA ARG A 291 10.12 6.74 -19.55
C ARG A 291 8.79 7.41 -19.24
N LEU A 292 7.95 6.81 -18.36
CA LEU A 292 6.69 7.45 -17.95
C LEU A 292 6.93 8.76 -17.20
N ILE A 293 7.96 8.82 -16.35
CA ILE A 293 8.33 10.05 -15.63
C ILE A 293 8.88 11.09 -16.60
N GLU A 294 9.73 10.67 -17.55
CA GLU A 294 10.27 11.57 -18.59
C GLU A 294 9.17 12.20 -19.43
N LEU A 295 8.18 11.41 -19.87
CA LEU A 295 7.00 11.91 -20.59
C LEU A 295 6.22 12.95 -19.79
N ALA A 296 6.08 12.77 -18.47
CA ALA A 296 5.46 13.79 -17.61
C ALA A 296 6.29 15.09 -17.59
N ASN A 297 7.61 14.98 -17.51
CA ASN A 297 8.51 16.13 -17.54
C ASN A 297 8.47 16.86 -18.89
N GLU A 298 8.38 16.11 -20.00
CA GLU A 298 8.19 16.69 -21.34
C GLU A 298 6.85 17.43 -21.47
N VAL A 299 5.77 16.90 -20.86
CA VAL A 299 4.46 17.58 -20.82
C VAL A 299 4.57 18.85 -19.99
N GLN A 300 5.20 18.81 -18.81
CA GLN A 300 5.45 19.99 -17.97
C GLN A 300 6.25 21.06 -18.70
N ALA A 301 7.32 20.66 -19.41
CA ALA A 301 8.17 21.53 -20.18
C ALA A 301 7.53 22.02 -21.50
N LYS A 302 6.35 21.49 -21.87
CA LYS A 302 5.65 21.76 -23.14
C LYS A 302 6.43 21.37 -24.39
N THR A 303 7.36 20.42 -24.30
CA THR A 303 8.12 19.86 -25.42
C THR A 303 7.32 18.77 -26.16
N THR A 304 6.30 18.20 -25.49
CA THR A 304 5.30 17.32 -26.09
C THR A 304 3.89 17.70 -25.64
N THR A 305 2.87 17.16 -26.33
CA THR A 305 1.48 17.34 -25.90
C THR A 305 1.05 16.19 -24.99
N THR A 306 0.12 16.47 -24.05
CA THR A 306 -0.49 15.44 -23.20
C THR A 306 -1.02 14.25 -24.01
N ALA A 307 -1.65 14.50 -25.16
CA ALA A 307 -2.21 13.45 -26.00
C ALA A 307 -1.12 12.51 -26.60
N LYS A 308 0.01 13.07 -27.06
CA LYS A 308 1.14 12.28 -27.58
C LYS A 308 1.80 11.49 -26.46
N ALA A 309 2.10 12.12 -25.33
CA ALA A 309 2.69 11.47 -24.17
C ALA A 309 1.80 10.33 -23.65
N ALA A 310 0.49 10.55 -23.53
CA ALA A 310 -0.47 9.54 -23.11
C ALA A 310 -0.58 8.37 -24.10
N ALA A 311 -0.48 8.61 -25.40
CA ALA A 311 -0.47 7.54 -26.41
C ALA A 311 0.79 6.66 -26.30
N GLU A 312 1.96 7.28 -26.09
CA GLU A 312 3.22 6.58 -25.90
C GLU A 312 3.20 5.78 -24.59
N ALA A 313 2.72 6.38 -23.49
CA ALA A 313 2.59 5.72 -22.20
C ALA A 313 1.69 4.47 -22.28
N ARG A 314 0.52 4.57 -22.93
CA ARG A 314 -0.38 3.41 -23.13
C ARG A 314 0.30 2.29 -23.91
N LYS A 315 1.02 2.63 -25.00
CA LYS A 315 1.77 1.65 -25.77
C LYS A 315 2.82 0.96 -24.89
N LEU A 316 3.64 1.73 -24.19
CA LEU A 316 4.71 1.24 -23.34
C LEU A 316 4.19 0.30 -22.25
N ILE A 317 3.12 0.70 -21.54
CA ILE A 317 2.49 -0.13 -20.48
C ILE A 317 1.93 -1.42 -21.10
N GLY A 318 1.23 -1.33 -22.24
CA GLY A 318 0.62 -2.48 -22.89
C GLY A 318 1.65 -3.53 -23.36
N GLU A 319 2.78 -3.08 -23.91
CA GLU A 319 3.87 -3.92 -24.43
C GLU A 319 4.70 -4.59 -23.31
N ASN A 320 4.78 -3.96 -22.13
CA ASN A 320 5.58 -4.46 -21.00
C ASN A 320 4.74 -5.13 -19.90
N THR A 321 3.50 -5.48 -20.21
CA THR A 321 2.63 -6.21 -19.25
C THR A 321 2.11 -7.50 -19.86
N ARG A 322 2.18 -8.60 -19.09
CA ARG A 322 1.67 -9.92 -19.47
C ARG A 322 0.29 -10.20 -18.89
N ARG A 323 -0.39 -11.17 -19.47
CA ARG A 323 -1.61 -11.75 -18.92
C ARG A 323 -1.28 -12.68 -17.73
N LEU A 324 -2.13 -12.68 -16.70
CA LEU A 324 -1.99 -13.57 -15.54
C LEU A 324 -2.84 -14.82 -15.67
#